data_9fd8f64f0a16d1aefe2c207e9a65c94c
#
_entry.id   9fd8f64f0a16d1aefe2c207e9a65c94c
#
_cell.length_a   1.000
_cell.length_b   1.000
_cell.length_c   1.000
_cell.angle_alpha   90.00
_cell.angle_beta   90.00
_cell.angle_gamma   90.00
#
_symmetry.space_group_name_H-M   'P 1'
#
loop_
_entity.id
_entity.type
_entity.pdbx_description
1 polymer ?
#
loop_
_entity_poly.entity_id
_entity_poly.type
_entity_poly.pdbx_seq_one_letter_code
_entity_poly.pdbx_strand_id
1 'polypeptide(L)'
;MPRIRFCLPIHSFCSFALLGSLLFGSASAADGTPKTFVQAKKALVVLYRAHPEQPSFYCGCTIRYQGKKMTPDWDSCGYQPRKQATRASRIEWEHIVPAWELGQQRQCWQQGGRKNCVATDEVFALMEGDMHNLVPAIGEVNGDRANFRYSDWGAKPNQYGECAMVVDFAGKRVQPPTRSRGAIARTYLYMAQQYKLRIAEQQLRLFTAWNRSYPVTPWECQRDALIARAQGNHNPFVEEQCH
;
A
#
# COMPACT_ATOMS: atom_id res chain seq x y z
N MET A 1 -59.38 55.59 48.76
CA MET A 1 -59.30 54.19 48.45
C MET A 1 -60.21 53.87 47.24
N PRO A 2 -59.82 53.84 46.07
CA PRO A 2 -59.93 52.67 45.23
C PRO A 2 -58.70 52.53 44.31
N ARG A 3 -58.35 51.26 43.97
CA ARG A 3 -57.27 50.83 43.10
C ARG A 3 -57.69 50.88 41.62
N ILE A 4 -56.95 51.63 40.84
CA ILE A 4 -57.08 51.71 39.41
C ILE A 4 -56.10 50.69 38.82
N ARG A 5 -56.60 49.69 38.09
CA ARG A 5 -55.78 48.70 37.27
C ARG A 5 -55.67 49.23 35.86
N PHE A 6 -54.46 49.52 35.43
CA PHE A 6 -54.16 49.68 33.99
C PHE A 6 -53.73 48.37 33.36
N CYS A 7 -54.48 47.97 32.35
CA CYS A 7 -54.08 46.89 31.42
C CYS A 7 -53.27 47.51 30.29
N LEU A 8 -52.06 46.98 30.08
CA LEU A 8 -51.23 47.27 28.89
C LEU A 8 -51.28 46.04 27.95
N PRO A 9 -51.35 46.22 26.63
CA PRO A 9 -51.44 45.12 25.67
C PRO A 9 -50.05 44.51 25.42
N ILE A 10 -49.97 43.16 25.43
CA ILE A 10 -48.81 42.39 25.11
C ILE A 10 -48.71 42.27 23.59
N HIS A 11 -47.68 42.87 22.99
CA HIS A 11 -47.33 42.62 21.57
C HIS A 11 -46.56 41.32 21.48
N SER A 12 -47.18 40.34 20.82
CA SER A 12 -46.58 39.05 20.50
C SER A 12 -45.60 39.22 19.32
N PHE A 13 -44.28 39.18 19.59
CA PHE A 13 -43.25 39.05 18.55
C PHE A 13 -43.09 37.58 18.20
N CYS A 14 -43.59 37.24 17.03
CA CYS A 14 -43.39 35.92 16.41
C CYS A 14 -41.96 35.87 15.82
N SER A 15 -41.00 35.32 16.56
CA SER A 15 -39.64 35.07 16.04
C SER A 15 -39.67 33.79 15.21
N PHE A 16 -39.60 33.94 13.90
CA PHE A 16 -39.32 32.84 12.97
C PHE A 16 -37.85 32.45 13.13
N ALA A 17 -37.62 31.32 13.81
CA ALA A 17 -36.33 30.67 13.80
C ALA A 17 -36.17 29.87 12.49
N LEU A 18 -35.37 30.38 11.58
CA LEU A 18 -34.89 29.64 10.41
C LEU A 18 -33.93 28.53 10.90
N LEU A 19 -34.44 27.32 11.01
CA LEU A 19 -33.56 26.11 11.10
C LEU A 19 -32.88 25.92 9.75
N GLY A 20 -31.65 26.39 9.63
CA GLY A 20 -30.75 26.03 8.54
C GLY A 20 -30.34 24.56 8.70
N SER A 21 -30.97 23.64 7.97
CA SER A 21 -30.53 22.26 7.85
C SER A 21 -29.20 22.24 7.11
N LEU A 22 -28.10 22.09 7.84
CA LEU A 22 -26.80 21.73 7.28
C LEU A 22 -26.91 20.31 6.75
N LEU A 23 -27.13 20.20 5.46
CA LEU A 23 -26.95 18.96 4.73
C LEU A 23 -25.45 18.61 4.73
N PHE A 24 -25.02 17.80 5.69
CA PHE A 24 -23.77 17.08 5.57
C PHE A 24 -23.91 16.14 4.38
N GLY A 25 -23.47 16.56 3.23
CA GLY A 25 -23.30 15.70 2.08
C GLY A 25 -22.32 14.60 2.45
N SER A 26 -22.82 13.39 2.70
CA SER A 26 -22.00 12.20 2.73
C SER A 26 -21.30 12.13 1.38
N ALA A 27 -19.99 12.35 1.34
CA ALA A 27 -19.18 12.08 0.17
C ALA A 27 -19.35 10.58 -0.14
N SER A 28 -20.19 10.30 -1.14
CA SER A 28 -20.33 8.96 -1.69
C SER A 28 -18.96 8.55 -2.21
N ALA A 29 -18.38 7.49 -1.68
CA ALA A 29 -17.16 6.91 -2.20
C ALA A 29 -17.35 6.71 -3.71
N ALA A 30 -16.43 7.24 -4.52
CA ALA A 30 -16.51 7.18 -5.97
C ALA A 30 -16.76 5.72 -6.40
N ASP A 31 -17.80 5.53 -7.22
CA ASP A 31 -18.16 4.24 -7.81
C ASP A 31 -17.03 3.80 -8.75
N GLY A 32 -16.03 3.12 -8.21
CA GLY A 32 -14.79 2.77 -8.92
C GLY A 32 -13.58 2.51 -8.02
N THR A 33 -13.68 2.74 -6.72
CA THR A 33 -12.59 2.43 -5.77
C THR A 33 -12.21 0.95 -5.82
N PRO A 34 -10.94 0.60 -6.07
CA PRO A 34 -10.51 -0.79 -6.10
C PRO A 34 -10.73 -1.50 -4.76
N LYS A 35 -11.55 -2.53 -4.75
CA LYS A 35 -11.88 -3.34 -3.56
C LYS A 35 -11.25 -4.73 -3.59
N THR A 36 -10.58 -5.09 -4.67
CA THR A 36 -9.98 -6.41 -4.86
C THR A 36 -8.60 -6.29 -5.51
N PHE A 37 -7.76 -7.29 -5.30
CA PHE A 37 -6.44 -7.37 -5.93
C PHE A 37 -6.50 -7.26 -7.47
N VAL A 38 -7.53 -7.83 -8.09
CA VAL A 38 -7.72 -7.75 -9.56
C VAL A 38 -7.98 -6.30 -10.01
N GLN A 39 -8.83 -5.57 -9.28
CA GLN A 39 -9.14 -4.17 -9.57
C GLN A 39 -7.93 -3.27 -9.30
N ALA A 40 -7.24 -3.47 -8.15
CA ALA A 40 -6.03 -2.75 -7.80
C ALA A 40 -4.93 -2.89 -8.86
N LYS A 41 -4.69 -4.12 -9.34
CA LYS A 41 -3.72 -4.33 -10.44
C LYS A 41 -4.07 -3.56 -11.71
N LYS A 42 -5.34 -3.46 -12.08
CA LYS A 42 -5.76 -2.69 -13.26
C LYS A 42 -5.49 -1.20 -13.06
N ALA A 43 -5.84 -0.65 -11.90
CA ALA A 43 -5.58 0.75 -11.57
C ALA A 43 -4.08 1.07 -11.53
N LEU A 44 -3.28 0.20 -10.90
CA LEU A 44 -1.83 0.36 -10.82
C LEU A 44 -1.14 0.27 -12.19
N VAL A 45 -1.61 -0.59 -13.10
CA VAL A 45 -1.07 -0.62 -14.48
C VAL A 45 -1.28 0.73 -15.17
N VAL A 46 -2.45 1.36 -14.99
CA VAL A 46 -2.72 2.69 -15.55
C VAL A 46 -1.80 3.73 -14.91
N LEU A 47 -1.69 3.72 -13.59
CA LEU A 47 -0.84 4.63 -12.83
C LEU A 47 0.63 4.55 -13.26
N TYR A 48 1.22 3.36 -13.25
CA TYR A 48 2.63 3.18 -13.59
C TYR A 48 2.92 3.39 -15.08
N ARG A 49 1.96 3.14 -15.97
CA ARG A 49 2.10 3.45 -17.39
C ARG A 49 2.14 4.95 -17.66
N ALA A 50 1.45 5.76 -16.87
CA ALA A 50 1.53 7.21 -16.92
C ALA A 50 2.86 7.76 -16.38
N HIS A 51 3.64 6.91 -15.69
CA HIS A 51 4.94 7.21 -15.08
C HIS A 51 5.98 6.15 -15.49
N PRO A 52 6.29 6.01 -16.78
CA PRO A 52 7.15 4.93 -17.30
C PRO A 52 8.61 5.03 -16.87
N GLU A 53 9.04 6.19 -16.36
CA GLU A 53 10.35 6.42 -15.75
C GLU A 53 10.53 5.71 -14.41
N GLN A 54 9.43 5.23 -13.79
CA GLN A 54 9.50 4.55 -12.50
C GLN A 54 9.93 3.10 -12.67
N PRO A 55 11.04 2.71 -12.06
CA PRO A 55 11.62 1.39 -12.26
C PRO A 55 10.96 0.31 -11.39
N SER A 56 11.36 -0.94 -11.61
CA SER A 56 11.00 -2.07 -10.76
C SER A 56 11.51 -1.89 -9.32
N PHE A 57 10.71 -2.28 -8.35
CA PHE A 57 10.86 -1.90 -6.93
C PHE A 57 12.19 -2.32 -6.30
N TYR A 58 12.57 -3.58 -6.41
CA TYR A 58 13.81 -4.06 -5.80
C TYR A 58 15.04 -3.72 -6.66
N CYS A 59 15.04 -4.13 -7.91
CA CYS A 59 16.22 -4.12 -8.75
C CYS A 59 16.45 -2.80 -9.50
N GLY A 60 15.43 -1.97 -9.63
CA GLY A 60 15.58 -0.68 -10.31
C GLY A 60 15.62 -0.75 -11.83
N CYS A 61 15.24 -1.88 -12.42
CA CYS A 61 15.21 -2.00 -13.87
C CYS A 61 14.05 -1.21 -14.48
N THR A 62 14.29 -0.58 -15.62
CA THR A 62 13.26 0.06 -16.43
C THR A 62 12.16 -0.94 -16.79
N ILE A 63 10.91 -0.50 -16.74
CA ILE A 63 9.75 -1.32 -17.10
C ILE A 63 9.29 -0.95 -18.50
N ARG A 64 9.27 -1.93 -19.41
CA ARG A 64 8.74 -1.77 -20.77
C ARG A 64 7.28 -2.20 -20.81
N TYR A 65 6.43 -1.37 -21.43
CA TYR A 65 4.98 -1.58 -21.53
C TYR A 65 4.57 -1.91 -22.96
N GLN A 66 4.03 -3.11 -23.20
CA GLN A 66 3.52 -3.55 -24.49
C GLN A 66 2.08 -4.07 -24.35
N GLY A 67 1.09 -3.31 -24.74
CA GLY A 67 -0.31 -3.65 -24.48
C GLY A 67 -0.55 -3.89 -22.98
N LYS A 68 -1.00 -5.07 -22.59
CA LYS A 68 -1.20 -5.44 -21.18
C LYS A 68 0.05 -6.03 -20.51
N LYS A 69 1.12 -6.25 -21.28
CA LYS A 69 2.35 -6.87 -20.81
C LYS A 69 3.31 -5.83 -20.23
N MET A 70 3.92 -6.18 -19.10
CA MET A 70 4.98 -5.43 -18.45
C MET A 70 6.22 -6.32 -18.35
N THR A 71 7.34 -5.86 -18.89
CA THR A 71 8.61 -6.61 -18.87
C THR A 71 9.74 -5.75 -18.33
N PRO A 72 10.66 -6.31 -17.52
CA PRO A 72 11.84 -5.58 -17.10
C PRO A 72 12.86 -5.51 -18.25
N ASP A 73 13.54 -4.39 -18.36
CA ASP A 73 14.75 -4.24 -19.13
C ASP A 73 15.95 -4.58 -18.24
N TRP A 74 16.46 -5.80 -18.37
CA TRP A 74 17.55 -6.30 -17.50
C TRP A 74 18.84 -5.51 -17.66
N ASP A 75 19.16 -5.09 -18.89
CA ASP A 75 20.38 -4.33 -19.18
C ASP A 75 20.39 -2.96 -18.51
N SER A 76 19.21 -2.35 -18.32
CA SER A 76 19.07 -1.05 -17.68
C SER A 76 19.50 -1.01 -16.20
N CYS A 77 19.63 -2.18 -15.57
CA CYS A 77 19.95 -2.32 -14.15
C CYS A 77 20.96 -3.43 -13.84
N GLY A 78 21.57 -4.04 -14.86
CA GLY A 78 22.53 -5.14 -14.71
C GLY A 78 21.94 -6.40 -14.03
N TYR A 79 20.63 -6.59 -14.14
CA TYR A 79 19.97 -7.77 -13.56
C TYR A 79 20.34 -9.03 -14.34
N GLN A 80 20.64 -10.11 -13.62
CA GLN A 80 20.85 -11.43 -14.18
C GLN A 80 19.93 -12.45 -13.50
N PRO A 81 19.16 -13.26 -14.28
CA PRO A 81 18.32 -14.32 -13.72
C PRO A 81 19.15 -15.34 -12.94
N ARG A 82 18.71 -15.68 -11.74
CA ARG A 82 19.37 -16.71 -10.90
C ARG A 82 19.05 -18.13 -11.37
N LYS A 83 17.77 -18.44 -11.60
CA LYS A 83 17.29 -19.80 -11.98
C LYS A 83 16.04 -19.80 -12.86
N GLN A 84 15.20 -18.77 -12.81
CA GLN A 84 13.87 -18.74 -13.41
C GLN A 84 13.75 -17.65 -14.47
N ALA A 85 14.55 -17.72 -15.55
CA ALA A 85 14.58 -16.71 -16.61
C ALA A 85 13.18 -16.39 -17.18
N THR A 86 12.33 -17.42 -17.37
CA THR A 86 10.93 -17.22 -17.81
C THR A 86 10.12 -16.39 -16.83
N ARG A 87 10.29 -16.58 -15.53
CA ARG A 87 9.61 -15.76 -14.52
C ARG A 87 10.26 -14.38 -14.40
N ALA A 88 11.58 -14.29 -14.55
CA ALA A 88 12.32 -13.05 -14.56
C ALA A 88 11.95 -12.13 -15.74
N SER A 89 11.48 -12.69 -16.88
CA SER A 89 11.11 -11.92 -18.07
C SER A 89 9.80 -11.14 -17.95
N ARG A 90 9.13 -11.17 -16.81
CA ARG A 90 7.89 -10.41 -16.58
C ARG A 90 7.94 -9.62 -15.29
N ILE A 91 7.18 -8.53 -15.25
CA ILE A 91 6.88 -7.80 -14.01
C ILE A 91 5.65 -8.44 -13.37
N GLU A 92 5.72 -8.65 -12.07
CA GLU A 92 4.61 -9.08 -11.21
C GLU A 92 4.30 -8.00 -10.18
N TRP A 93 3.07 -7.95 -9.71
CA TRP A 93 2.69 -7.10 -8.57
C TRP A 93 3.08 -7.80 -7.29
N GLU A 94 4.10 -7.28 -6.66
CA GLU A 94 4.60 -7.72 -5.36
C GLU A 94 3.74 -7.15 -4.24
N HIS A 95 3.35 -8.00 -3.31
CA HIS A 95 2.81 -7.59 -2.02
C HIS A 95 3.98 -7.35 -1.05
N ILE A 96 4.27 -6.10 -0.68
CA ILE A 96 5.33 -5.78 0.29
C ILE A 96 5.05 -6.52 1.61
N VAL A 97 3.84 -6.40 2.15
CA VAL A 97 3.33 -7.29 3.21
C VAL A 97 2.65 -8.47 2.54
N PRO A 98 3.21 -9.69 2.62
CA PRO A 98 2.73 -10.84 1.86
C PRO A 98 1.28 -11.21 2.17
N ALA A 99 0.55 -11.69 1.17
CA ALA A 99 -0.81 -12.19 1.37
C ALA A 99 -0.88 -13.28 2.46
N TRP A 100 0.19 -14.08 2.63
CA TRP A 100 0.32 -15.03 3.73
C TRP A 100 0.29 -14.35 5.10
N GLU A 101 1.04 -13.25 5.27
CA GLU A 101 1.12 -12.51 6.54
C GLU A 101 -0.21 -11.81 6.86
N LEU A 102 -0.90 -11.32 5.83
CA LEU A 102 -2.25 -10.77 5.97
C LEU A 102 -3.26 -11.83 6.41
N GLY A 103 -3.23 -12.99 5.75
CA GLY A 103 -4.23 -14.03 5.88
C GLY A 103 -4.07 -14.90 7.13
N GLN A 104 -2.85 -15.28 7.50
CA GLN A 104 -2.62 -16.19 8.63
C GLN A 104 -3.17 -15.69 9.97
N GLN A 105 -3.40 -14.40 10.09
CA GLN A 105 -4.01 -13.77 11.27
C GLN A 105 -5.54 -13.80 11.24
N ARG A 106 -6.14 -14.41 10.20
CA ARG A 106 -7.59 -14.44 9.96
C ARG A 106 -8.12 -15.88 9.91
N GLN A 107 -9.34 -16.06 10.41
CA GLN A 107 -9.96 -17.40 10.46
C GLN A 107 -10.17 -18.01 9.08
N CYS A 108 -10.51 -17.20 8.08
CA CYS A 108 -10.69 -17.65 6.70
C CYS A 108 -9.46 -18.37 6.14
N TRP A 109 -8.25 -17.98 6.59
CA TRP A 109 -7.01 -18.60 6.14
C TRP A 109 -6.86 -20.03 6.67
N GLN A 110 -7.25 -20.27 7.91
CA GLN A 110 -7.23 -21.59 8.53
C GLN A 110 -8.24 -22.55 7.87
N GLN A 111 -9.29 -22.01 7.27
CA GLN A 111 -10.37 -22.77 6.64
C GLN A 111 -10.19 -23.05 5.15
N GLY A 112 -9.08 -22.62 4.53
CA GLY A 112 -8.85 -22.88 3.09
C GLY A 112 -7.87 -21.89 2.43
N GLY A 113 -7.06 -21.20 3.21
CA GLY A 113 -5.98 -20.34 2.75
C GLY A 113 -6.45 -19.13 1.94
N ARG A 114 -5.58 -18.63 1.07
CA ARG A 114 -5.81 -17.42 0.29
C ARG A 114 -7.11 -17.44 -0.50
N LYS A 115 -7.41 -18.57 -1.17
CA LYS A 115 -8.61 -18.70 -2.01
C LYS A 115 -9.88 -18.54 -1.19
N ASN A 116 -9.94 -19.16 -0.01
CA ASN A 116 -11.08 -19.04 0.88
C ASN A 116 -11.21 -17.61 1.42
N CYS A 117 -10.13 -16.98 1.85
CA CYS A 117 -10.17 -15.61 2.33
C CYS A 117 -10.68 -14.62 1.27
N VAL A 118 -10.22 -14.73 0.03
CA VAL A 118 -10.70 -13.89 -1.08
C VAL A 118 -12.21 -14.05 -1.31
N ALA A 119 -12.74 -15.26 -1.09
CA ALA A 119 -14.15 -15.57 -1.33
C ALA A 119 -15.07 -15.19 -0.16
N THR A 120 -14.56 -15.18 1.09
CA THR A 120 -15.42 -15.14 2.29
C THR A 120 -15.09 -14.02 3.27
N ASP A 121 -14.02 -13.25 3.04
CA ASP A 121 -13.52 -12.25 3.98
C ASP A 121 -13.23 -10.93 3.26
N GLU A 122 -14.18 -10.00 3.32
CA GLU A 122 -14.08 -8.69 2.67
C GLU A 122 -12.87 -7.88 3.15
N VAL A 123 -12.52 -7.97 4.43
CA VAL A 123 -11.35 -7.26 4.98
C VAL A 123 -10.07 -7.82 4.38
N PHE A 124 -9.97 -9.15 4.21
CA PHE A 124 -8.82 -9.73 3.52
C PHE A 124 -8.75 -9.28 2.07
N ALA A 125 -9.87 -9.24 1.36
CA ALA A 125 -9.91 -8.77 -0.03
C ALA A 125 -9.45 -7.31 -0.16
N LEU A 126 -9.83 -6.44 0.79
CA LEU A 126 -9.35 -5.05 0.85
C LEU A 126 -7.85 -4.98 1.14
N MET A 127 -7.34 -5.73 2.13
CA MET A 127 -5.90 -5.78 2.45
C MET A 127 -5.07 -6.28 1.27
N GLU A 128 -5.54 -7.33 0.58
CA GLU A 128 -4.88 -7.91 -0.58
C GLU A 128 -4.89 -6.96 -1.79
N GLY A 129 -5.96 -6.18 -1.93
CA GLY A 129 -6.14 -5.18 -2.98
C GLY A 129 -5.59 -3.80 -2.66
N ASP A 130 -5.02 -3.58 -1.47
CA ASP A 130 -4.52 -2.27 -1.10
C ASP A 130 -3.35 -1.83 -1.98
N MET A 131 -3.54 -0.74 -2.71
CA MET A 131 -2.57 -0.25 -3.69
C MET A 131 -1.28 0.27 -3.04
N HIS A 132 -1.32 0.72 -1.76
CA HIS A 132 -0.12 1.10 -1.02
C HIS A 132 0.80 -0.11 -0.75
N ASN A 133 0.23 -1.32 -0.68
CA ASN A 133 0.96 -2.56 -0.46
C ASN A 133 1.47 -3.22 -1.76
N LEU A 134 1.15 -2.67 -2.94
CA LEU A 134 1.44 -3.30 -4.23
C LEU A 134 2.47 -2.51 -5.04
N VAL A 135 3.56 -3.16 -5.45
CA VAL A 135 4.63 -2.55 -6.24
C VAL A 135 5.05 -3.46 -7.41
N PRO A 136 5.55 -2.89 -8.53
CA PRO A 136 6.02 -3.69 -9.65
C PRO A 136 7.40 -4.29 -9.34
N ALA A 137 7.55 -5.61 -9.40
CA ALA A 137 8.81 -6.30 -9.17
C ALA A 137 9.10 -7.31 -10.28
N ILE A 138 10.38 -7.64 -10.49
CA ILE A 138 10.80 -8.74 -11.37
C ILE A 138 10.21 -10.03 -10.81
N GLY A 139 9.55 -10.81 -11.66
CA GLY A 139 8.80 -11.98 -11.23
C GLY A 139 9.65 -13.04 -10.52
N GLU A 140 10.90 -13.27 -10.93
CA GLU A 140 11.80 -14.20 -10.22
C GLU A 140 12.09 -13.70 -8.80
N VAL A 141 12.45 -12.42 -8.65
CA VAL A 141 12.75 -11.81 -7.35
C VAL A 141 11.54 -11.84 -6.42
N ASN A 142 10.35 -11.52 -6.95
CA ASN A 142 9.08 -11.66 -6.24
C ASN A 142 8.85 -13.11 -5.77
N GLY A 143 9.07 -14.09 -6.66
CA GLY A 143 8.91 -15.51 -6.32
C GLY A 143 9.90 -16.01 -5.28
N ASP A 144 11.15 -15.62 -5.40
CA ASP A 144 12.21 -16.01 -4.47
C ASP A 144 12.04 -15.33 -3.09
N ARG A 145 11.53 -14.09 -3.07
CA ARG A 145 11.16 -13.41 -1.83
C ARG A 145 10.05 -14.15 -1.10
N ALA A 146 9.08 -14.70 -1.83
CA ALA A 146 7.97 -15.47 -1.27
C ALA A 146 7.25 -14.71 -0.11
N ASN A 147 7.14 -15.34 1.06
CA ASN A 147 6.65 -14.71 2.30
C ASN A 147 7.77 -14.54 3.35
N PHE A 148 9.03 -14.49 2.91
CA PHE A 148 10.16 -14.37 3.82
C PHE A 148 10.19 -12.99 4.47
N ARG A 149 10.58 -12.94 5.75
CA ARG A 149 10.68 -11.69 6.50
C ARG A 149 11.81 -10.82 6.00
N TYR A 150 11.62 -9.52 6.03
CA TYR A 150 12.69 -8.58 5.79
C TYR A 150 13.69 -8.56 6.96
N SER A 151 14.95 -8.39 6.63
CA SER A 151 16.05 -8.37 7.58
C SER A 151 17.22 -7.56 7.04
N ASP A 152 18.12 -7.14 7.90
CA ASP A 152 19.39 -6.54 7.53
C ASP A 152 20.50 -7.24 8.33
N TRP A 153 21.38 -7.95 7.62
CA TRP A 153 22.48 -8.71 8.26
C TRP A 153 23.83 -8.51 7.57
N GLY A 154 23.94 -7.46 6.74
CA GLY A 154 25.17 -7.13 6.03
C GLY A 154 25.59 -8.12 4.96
N ALA A 155 24.63 -8.88 4.40
CA ALA A 155 24.93 -9.81 3.31
C ALA A 155 25.41 -9.07 2.06
N LYS A 156 26.42 -9.65 1.38
CA LYS A 156 26.88 -9.16 0.08
C LYS A 156 26.01 -9.72 -1.03
N PRO A 157 25.44 -8.87 -1.91
CA PRO A 157 24.64 -9.31 -3.05
C PRO A 157 25.48 -10.12 -4.04
N ASN A 158 24.93 -11.26 -4.49
CA ASN A 158 25.61 -12.14 -5.48
C ASN A 158 24.63 -13.05 -6.25
N GLN A 159 23.32 -12.77 -6.17
CA GLN A 159 22.31 -13.72 -6.68
C GLN A 159 21.66 -13.27 -7.99
N TYR A 160 21.59 -11.95 -8.25
CA TYR A 160 20.80 -11.39 -9.35
C TYR A 160 21.57 -10.33 -10.14
N GLY A 161 22.86 -10.59 -10.44
CA GLY A 161 23.75 -9.59 -11.06
C GLY A 161 23.92 -8.36 -10.17
N GLU A 162 23.73 -7.16 -10.72
CA GLU A 162 23.86 -5.90 -9.97
C GLU A 162 22.66 -5.59 -9.04
N CYS A 163 21.58 -6.37 -9.11
CA CYS A 163 20.45 -6.21 -8.21
C CYS A 163 20.81 -6.61 -6.78
N ALA A 164 20.85 -5.64 -5.89
CA ALA A 164 21.31 -5.81 -4.51
C ALA A 164 20.30 -6.54 -3.58
N MET A 165 19.37 -7.30 -4.12
CA MET A 165 18.47 -8.18 -3.35
C MET A 165 19.23 -9.43 -2.91
N VAL A 166 19.12 -9.80 -1.63
CA VAL A 166 19.68 -11.06 -1.11
C VAL A 166 18.58 -11.90 -0.48
N VAL A 167 18.50 -13.16 -0.89
CA VAL A 167 17.53 -14.14 -0.35
C VAL A 167 18.27 -15.24 0.37
N ASP A 168 18.04 -15.38 1.66
CA ASP A 168 18.47 -16.51 2.48
C ASP A 168 17.32 -17.53 2.54
N PHE A 169 17.35 -18.48 1.64
CA PHE A 169 16.30 -19.52 1.52
C PHE A 169 16.23 -20.42 2.77
N ALA A 170 17.37 -20.74 3.37
CA ALA A 170 17.43 -21.57 4.56
C ALA A 170 16.90 -20.82 5.78
N GLY A 171 17.31 -19.56 5.97
CA GLY A 171 16.86 -18.70 7.06
C GLY A 171 15.49 -18.07 6.84
N LYS A 172 14.86 -18.27 5.66
CA LYS A 172 13.57 -17.68 5.28
C LYS A 172 13.49 -16.17 5.54
N ARG A 173 14.51 -15.46 5.06
CA ARG A 173 14.65 -14.01 5.21
C ARG A 173 15.24 -13.37 3.96
N VAL A 174 14.97 -12.09 3.78
CA VAL A 174 15.49 -11.32 2.66
C VAL A 174 16.10 -10.02 3.14
N GLN A 175 17.22 -9.62 2.51
CA GLN A 175 17.80 -8.29 2.66
C GLN A 175 17.50 -7.50 1.40
N PRO A 176 16.56 -6.54 1.47
CA PRO A 176 16.23 -5.73 0.32
C PRO A 176 17.31 -4.67 0.06
N PRO A 177 17.45 -4.21 -1.19
CA PRO A 177 18.28 -3.08 -1.54
C PRO A 177 17.94 -1.85 -0.70
N THR A 178 18.95 -1.03 -0.41
CA THR A 178 18.80 0.19 0.39
C THR A 178 17.68 1.11 -0.14
N ARG A 179 17.57 1.23 -1.47
CA ARG A 179 16.53 2.04 -2.13
C ARG A 179 15.09 1.66 -1.78
N SER A 180 14.84 0.43 -1.35
CA SER A 180 13.49 -0.09 -1.07
C SER A 180 13.13 -0.08 0.41
N ARG A 181 14.12 0.07 1.31
CA ARG A 181 13.94 -0.14 2.76
C ARG A 181 12.96 0.82 3.39
N GLY A 182 13.03 2.11 3.03
CA GLY A 182 12.10 3.12 3.54
C GLY A 182 10.66 2.84 3.13
N ALA A 183 10.43 2.58 1.85
CA ALA A 183 9.09 2.27 1.33
C ALA A 183 8.53 0.97 1.92
N ILE A 184 9.36 -0.07 2.11
CA ILE A 184 8.96 -1.30 2.81
C ILE A 184 8.50 -0.97 4.24
N ALA A 185 9.29 -0.19 4.97
CA ALA A 185 8.96 0.19 6.35
C ALA A 185 7.63 0.93 6.44
N ARG A 186 7.45 1.97 5.64
CA ARG A 186 6.22 2.78 5.61
C ARG A 186 4.99 1.96 5.20
N THR A 187 5.15 1.01 4.30
CA THR A 187 4.06 0.09 3.94
C THR A 187 3.68 -0.82 5.10
N TYR A 188 4.65 -1.42 5.81
CA TYR A 188 4.35 -2.25 6.98
C TYR A 188 3.67 -1.47 8.10
N LEU A 189 4.17 -0.28 8.42
CA LEU A 189 3.59 0.59 9.45
C LEU A 189 2.16 1.00 9.07
N TYR A 190 1.93 1.36 7.82
CA TYR A 190 0.61 1.67 7.29
C TYR A 190 -0.36 0.48 7.40
N MET A 191 0.04 -0.71 6.90
CA MET A 191 -0.82 -1.90 6.96
C MET A 191 -1.16 -2.29 8.40
N ALA A 192 -0.20 -2.13 9.33
CA ALA A 192 -0.43 -2.35 10.76
C ALA A 192 -1.46 -1.36 11.33
N GLN A 193 -1.36 -0.08 10.99
CA GLN A 193 -2.29 0.96 11.46
C GLN A 193 -3.67 0.80 10.83
N GLN A 194 -3.74 0.67 9.51
CA GLN A 194 -4.97 0.63 8.73
C GLN A 194 -5.82 -0.60 9.02
N TYR A 195 -5.19 -1.77 9.13
CA TYR A 195 -5.89 -3.06 9.24
C TYR A 195 -5.69 -3.76 10.59
N LYS A 196 -5.05 -3.10 11.55
CA LYS A 196 -4.70 -3.69 12.85
C LYS A 196 -3.86 -4.97 12.72
N LEU A 197 -3.04 -5.03 11.68
CA LEU A 197 -2.14 -6.15 11.43
C LEU A 197 -1.09 -6.22 12.55
N ARG A 198 -0.93 -7.40 13.15
CA ARG A 198 0.09 -7.61 14.16
C ARG A 198 1.45 -7.86 13.52
N ILE A 199 2.41 -7.04 13.87
CA ILE A 199 3.83 -7.17 13.46
C ILE A 199 4.63 -7.62 14.67
N ALA A 200 5.50 -8.62 14.48
CA ALA A 200 6.43 -9.05 15.54
C ALA A 200 7.30 -7.87 15.99
N GLU A 201 7.56 -7.76 17.27
CA GLU A 201 8.26 -6.62 17.87
C GLU A 201 9.64 -6.36 17.22
N GLN A 202 10.38 -7.43 16.92
CA GLN A 202 11.67 -7.30 16.22
C GLN A 202 11.51 -6.68 14.81
N GLN A 203 10.47 -7.07 14.08
CA GLN A 203 10.18 -6.49 12.76
C GLN A 203 9.70 -5.03 12.88
N LEU A 204 8.89 -4.73 13.90
CA LEU A 204 8.44 -3.36 14.18
C LEU A 204 9.64 -2.44 14.46
N ARG A 205 10.61 -2.88 15.28
CA ARG A 205 11.85 -2.13 15.54
C ARG A 205 12.65 -1.89 14.25
N LEU A 206 12.78 -2.90 13.38
CA LEU A 206 13.46 -2.77 12.11
C LEU A 206 12.77 -1.74 11.21
N PHE A 207 11.44 -1.83 11.04
CA PHE A 207 10.70 -0.91 10.20
C PHE A 207 10.69 0.52 10.76
N THR A 208 10.61 0.69 12.07
CA THR A 208 10.74 2.01 12.71
C THR A 208 12.12 2.62 12.43
N ALA A 209 13.19 1.83 12.52
CA ALA A 209 14.54 2.28 12.20
C ALA A 209 14.68 2.64 10.71
N TRP A 210 14.18 1.80 9.81
CA TRP A 210 14.23 2.07 8.37
C TRP A 210 13.41 3.30 7.96
N ASN A 211 12.24 3.50 8.54
CA ASN A 211 11.43 4.69 8.28
C ASN A 211 12.18 6.00 8.62
N ARG A 212 12.98 5.98 9.70
CA ARG A 212 13.82 7.13 10.10
C ARG A 212 15.07 7.31 9.24
N SER A 213 15.70 6.18 8.84
CA SER A 213 17.00 6.20 8.14
C SER A 213 16.88 6.40 6.63
N TYR A 214 15.73 6.10 6.06
CA TYR A 214 15.48 6.17 4.61
C TYR A 214 14.27 7.08 4.36
N PRO A 215 14.49 8.40 4.15
CA PRO A 215 13.40 9.36 3.95
C PRO A 215 12.57 9.04 2.72
N VAL A 216 11.38 9.61 2.64
CA VAL A 216 10.52 9.50 1.45
C VAL A 216 11.20 10.07 0.22
N THR A 217 10.92 9.47 -0.93
CA THR A 217 11.35 9.99 -2.22
C THR A 217 10.23 10.83 -2.86
N PRO A 218 10.56 11.74 -3.79
CA PRO A 218 9.54 12.46 -4.56
C PRO A 218 8.52 11.53 -5.22
N TRP A 219 8.97 10.36 -5.69
CA TRP A 219 8.08 9.36 -6.26
C TRP A 219 7.14 8.74 -5.22
N GLU A 220 7.57 8.46 -4.02
CA GLU A 220 6.68 7.96 -2.97
C GLU A 220 5.57 8.95 -2.67
N CYS A 221 5.88 10.24 -2.56
CA CYS A 221 4.88 11.30 -2.35
C CYS A 221 3.89 11.39 -3.52
N GLN A 222 4.41 11.41 -4.75
CA GLN A 222 3.56 11.45 -5.94
C GLN A 222 2.67 10.20 -6.04
N ARG A 223 3.25 9.04 -5.81
CA ARG A 223 2.54 7.76 -5.82
C ARG A 223 1.45 7.70 -4.76
N ASP A 224 1.73 8.16 -3.55
CA ASP A 224 0.75 8.23 -2.46
C ASP A 224 -0.46 9.09 -2.85
N ALA A 225 -0.23 10.29 -3.36
CA ALA A 225 -1.28 11.19 -3.84
C ALA A 225 -2.10 10.58 -5.00
N LEU A 226 -1.46 9.84 -5.91
CA LEU A 226 -2.13 9.14 -7.01
C LEU A 226 -3.00 7.99 -6.50
N ILE A 227 -2.50 7.23 -5.53
CA ILE A 227 -3.25 6.14 -4.91
C ILE A 227 -4.42 6.69 -4.10
N ALA A 228 -4.21 7.75 -3.32
CA ALA A 228 -5.28 8.38 -2.55
C ALA A 228 -6.46 8.82 -3.43
N ARG A 229 -6.18 9.36 -4.62
CA ARG A 229 -7.24 9.68 -5.61
C ARG A 229 -7.97 8.45 -6.13
N ALA A 230 -7.29 7.31 -6.28
CA ALA A 230 -7.86 6.09 -6.84
C ALA A 230 -8.54 5.20 -5.78
N GLN A 231 -7.97 5.13 -4.57
CA GLN A 231 -8.37 4.22 -3.49
C GLN A 231 -9.13 4.93 -2.38
N GLY A 232 -8.94 6.24 -2.20
CA GLY A 232 -9.67 7.07 -1.24
C GLY A 232 -8.94 7.31 0.09
N ASN A 233 -7.68 6.88 0.23
CA ASN A 233 -6.89 7.11 1.45
C ASN A 233 -5.40 7.25 1.19
N HIS A 234 -4.72 8.02 2.01
CA HIS A 234 -3.26 8.19 2.04
C HIS A 234 -2.57 7.12 2.92
N ASN A 235 -1.29 6.90 2.69
CA ASN A 235 -0.41 6.30 3.66
C ASN A 235 0.18 7.41 4.56
N PRO A 236 -0.25 7.55 5.83
CA PRO A 236 0.17 8.67 6.67
C PRO A 236 1.68 8.70 6.92
N PHE A 237 2.35 7.54 6.88
CA PHE A 237 3.81 7.47 7.02
C PHE A 237 4.57 8.00 5.80
N VAL A 238 3.89 8.16 4.66
CA VAL A 238 4.41 8.84 3.48
C VAL A 238 3.96 10.29 3.47
N GLU A 239 2.67 10.54 3.58
CA GLU A 239 2.03 11.87 3.50
C GLU A 239 2.67 12.88 4.46
N GLU A 240 2.88 12.50 5.73
CA GLU A 240 3.47 13.36 6.77
C GLU A 240 4.91 13.82 6.47
N GLN A 241 5.61 13.15 5.54
CA GLN A 241 6.97 13.48 5.14
C GLN A 241 7.04 14.18 3.77
N CYS A 242 5.91 14.39 3.10
CA CYS A 242 5.81 15.03 1.79
C CYS A 242 5.50 16.52 1.95
N HIS A 243 6.53 17.34 1.88
CA HIS A 243 6.45 18.82 1.99
C HIS A 243 7.05 19.48 0.76
#